data_2f34d0913dc708aee4ef7087b8c5b13d
#
_entry.id   2f34d0913dc708aee4ef7087b8c5b13d
#
_cell.length_a   1.000
_cell.length_b   1.000
_cell.length_c   1.000
_cell.angle_alpha   90.00
_cell.angle_beta   90.00
_cell.angle_gamma   90.00
#
_symmetry.space_group_name_H-M   'P 1'
#
loop_
_entity.id
_entity.type
_entity.pdbx_description
1 polymer ?
#
loop_
_entity_poly.entity_id
_entity_poly.type
_entity_poly.pdbx_seq_one_letter_code
_entity_poly.pdbx_strand_id
1 'polypeptide(L)'
;MSEALLLLVGGSAVALAPRLSASGYSAVDLTNLAVADWDGLKNQGPVATVLAADQCHRIALLRHRFAGLPLLLDLVVDSVDARAEFLQTGADDFWLSGSAPSDLLMRLRLHCTLSQRQPSRPSLLQLKNDDLCLDPSTREVWRGGRALDLTTREFMLLLTLLQQQGRVLSREQLLQQVWQD
;
A
#
# COMPACT_ATOMS: atom_id res chain seq x y z
N MET A 1 -6.19 -20.07 -16.86
CA MET A 1 -5.46 -19.60 -15.67
C MET A 1 -5.50 -18.09 -15.73
N SER A 2 -5.98 -17.43 -14.68
CA SER A 2 -6.02 -15.95 -14.67
C SER A 2 -4.59 -15.42 -14.60
N GLU A 3 -4.20 -14.61 -15.57
CA GLU A 3 -2.89 -13.96 -15.56
C GLU A 3 -2.83 -12.97 -14.38
N ALA A 4 -1.72 -12.95 -13.66
CA ALA A 4 -1.52 -12.05 -12.54
C ALA A 4 -1.36 -10.61 -13.04
N LEU A 5 -2.21 -9.68 -12.58
CA LEU A 5 -2.25 -8.30 -13.04
C LEU A 5 -1.19 -7.46 -12.32
N LEU A 6 -0.38 -6.75 -13.11
CA LEU A 6 0.59 -5.76 -12.62
C LEU A 6 0.15 -4.35 -13.01
N LEU A 7 0.39 -3.40 -12.12
CA LEU A 7 0.21 -1.98 -12.36
C LEU A 7 1.57 -1.36 -12.69
N LEU A 8 1.67 -0.64 -13.80
CA LEU A 8 2.90 0.01 -14.26
C LEU A 8 2.72 1.53 -14.22
N VAL A 9 3.71 2.24 -13.69
CA VAL A 9 3.67 3.71 -13.57
C VAL A 9 5.01 4.30 -14.01
N GLY A 10 4.97 5.13 -15.05
CA GLY A 10 6.14 5.76 -15.64
C GLY A 10 6.73 5.01 -16.82
N GLY A 11 7.42 5.74 -17.69
CA GLY A 11 7.86 5.24 -18.99
C GLY A 11 8.78 4.01 -18.92
N SER A 12 9.73 3.98 -17.97
CA SER A 12 10.64 2.83 -17.82
C SER A 12 9.90 1.59 -17.34
N ALA A 13 8.95 1.72 -16.43
CA ALA A 13 8.12 0.62 -15.96
C ALA A 13 7.20 0.10 -17.08
N VAL A 14 6.58 0.99 -17.85
CA VAL A 14 5.70 0.61 -18.98
C VAL A 14 6.48 -0.11 -20.08
N ALA A 15 7.73 0.26 -20.32
CA ALA A 15 8.60 -0.44 -21.28
C ALA A 15 8.84 -1.93 -20.94
N LEU A 16 8.57 -2.35 -19.70
CA LEU A 16 8.67 -3.75 -19.28
C LEU A 16 7.45 -4.60 -19.69
N ALA A 17 6.34 -4.00 -20.08
CA ALA A 17 5.08 -4.69 -20.35
C ALA A 17 5.22 -5.90 -21.30
N PRO A 18 5.95 -5.83 -22.43
CA PRO A 18 6.10 -6.98 -23.33
C PRO A 18 6.82 -8.17 -22.66
N ARG A 19 7.82 -7.88 -21.81
CA ARG A 19 8.57 -8.92 -21.08
C ARG A 19 7.74 -9.56 -19.99
N LEU A 20 6.95 -8.75 -19.30
CA LEU A 20 6.03 -9.22 -18.24
C LEU A 20 4.94 -10.11 -18.85
N SER A 21 4.37 -9.71 -19.99
CA SER A 21 3.39 -10.52 -20.73
C SER A 21 3.98 -11.87 -21.17
N ALA A 22 5.21 -11.89 -21.70
CA ALA A 22 5.88 -13.12 -22.07
C ALA A 22 6.15 -14.05 -20.86
N SER A 23 6.08 -13.51 -19.65
CA SER A 23 6.29 -14.24 -18.37
C SER A 23 4.97 -14.62 -17.67
N GLY A 24 3.82 -14.42 -18.31
CA GLY A 24 2.50 -14.79 -17.78
C GLY A 24 1.85 -13.75 -16.87
N TYR A 25 2.26 -12.49 -16.97
CA TYR A 25 1.62 -11.37 -16.30
C TYR A 25 0.83 -10.54 -17.29
N SER A 26 -0.33 -10.05 -16.88
CA SER A 26 -0.98 -8.94 -17.57
C SER A 26 -0.56 -7.61 -16.92
N ALA A 27 -0.47 -6.54 -17.70
CA ALA A 27 0.01 -5.25 -17.22
C ALA A 27 -0.92 -4.12 -17.67
N VAL A 28 -1.19 -3.19 -16.74
CA VAL A 28 -1.96 -1.97 -16.99
C VAL A 28 -1.11 -0.75 -16.69
N ASP A 29 -1.05 0.17 -17.66
CA ASP A 29 -0.36 1.45 -17.52
C ASP A 29 -1.24 2.46 -16.78
N LEU A 30 -0.81 2.88 -15.59
CA LEU A 30 -1.45 3.92 -14.78
C LEU A 30 -0.88 5.33 -15.01
N THR A 31 0.15 5.48 -15.84
CA THR A 31 0.89 6.74 -15.98
C THR A 31 -0.05 7.89 -16.35
N ASN A 32 -0.92 7.65 -17.33
CA ASN A 32 -1.84 8.65 -17.87
C ASN A 32 -3.31 8.37 -17.52
N LEU A 33 -3.58 7.33 -16.73
CA LEU A 33 -4.92 6.98 -16.32
C LEU A 33 -5.40 7.93 -15.22
N ALA A 34 -6.63 8.44 -15.33
CA ALA A 34 -7.20 9.26 -14.29
C ALA A 34 -7.37 8.47 -12.98
N VAL A 35 -7.09 9.10 -11.84
CA VAL A 35 -7.15 8.43 -10.53
C VAL A 35 -8.54 7.86 -10.22
N ALA A 36 -9.59 8.48 -10.76
CA ALA A 36 -10.96 7.98 -10.62
C ALA A 36 -11.16 6.60 -11.26
N ASP A 37 -10.43 6.29 -12.33
CA ASP A 37 -10.55 5.02 -13.04
C ASP A 37 -9.79 3.87 -12.32
N TRP A 38 -8.94 4.19 -11.34
CA TRP A 38 -8.18 3.20 -10.59
C TRP A 38 -9.05 2.30 -9.70
N ASP A 39 -10.23 2.77 -9.30
CA ASP A 39 -11.12 1.99 -8.44
C ASP A 39 -11.64 0.74 -9.14
N GLY A 40 -11.82 0.79 -10.47
CA GLY A 40 -12.16 -0.37 -11.29
C GLY A 40 -11.06 -1.44 -11.32
N LEU A 41 -9.80 -1.04 -11.17
CA LEU A 41 -8.65 -1.95 -11.18
C LEU A 41 -8.49 -2.72 -9.87
N LYS A 42 -8.97 -2.20 -8.74
CA LYS A 42 -8.96 -2.93 -7.46
C LYS A 42 -9.72 -4.26 -7.57
N ASN A 43 -10.85 -4.24 -8.27
CA ASN A 43 -11.69 -5.42 -8.44
C ASN A 43 -11.05 -6.49 -9.35
N GLN A 44 -10.06 -6.10 -10.15
CA GLN A 44 -9.30 -7.01 -11.00
C GLN A 44 -8.17 -7.74 -10.23
N GLY A 45 -7.94 -7.40 -8.96
CA GLY A 45 -6.99 -8.07 -8.08
C GLY A 45 -5.53 -7.91 -8.52
N PRO A 46 -5.02 -6.69 -8.68
CA PRO A 46 -3.61 -6.51 -9.01
C PRO A 46 -2.72 -7.11 -7.92
N VAL A 47 -1.59 -7.70 -8.33
CA VAL A 47 -0.68 -8.42 -7.43
C VAL A 47 0.55 -7.62 -7.03
N ALA A 48 0.96 -6.64 -7.82
CA ALA A 48 2.06 -5.71 -7.50
C ALA A 48 2.02 -4.48 -8.42
N THR A 49 2.78 -3.45 -8.04
CA THR A 49 3.03 -2.26 -8.86
C THR A 49 4.52 -2.13 -9.13
N VAL A 50 4.88 -1.82 -10.36
CA VAL A 50 6.23 -1.39 -10.73
C VAL A 50 6.19 0.08 -11.09
N LEU A 51 7.03 0.87 -10.44
CA LEU A 51 7.02 2.32 -10.50
C LEU A 51 8.38 2.83 -10.98
N ALA A 52 8.41 3.69 -11.99
CA ALA A 52 9.62 4.37 -12.41
C ALA A 52 10.08 5.37 -11.34
N ALA A 53 11.40 5.56 -11.18
CA ALA A 53 11.98 6.42 -10.14
C ALA A 53 11.47 7.87 -10.20
N ASP A 54 11.24 8.42 -11.39
CA ASP A 54 10.71 9.77 -11.60
C ASP A 54 9.25 9.93 -11.12
N GLN A 55 8.57 8.84 -10.83
CA GLN A 55 7.18 8.80 -10.36
C GLN A 55 7.04 8.58 -8.84
N CYS A 56 8.11 8.69 -8.07
CA CYS A 56 8.10 8.45 -6.61
C CYS A 56 7.05 9.29 -5.86
N HIS A 57 6.73 10.49 -6.35
CA HIS A 57 5.69 11.36 -5.80
C HIS A 57 4.30 10.72 -5.78
N ARG A 58 4.07 9.66 -6.57
CA ARG A 58 2.79 8.92 -6.64
C ARG A 58 2.69 7.80 -5.61
N ILE A 59 3.76 7.45 -4.90
CA ILE A 59 3.78 6.33 -3.93
C ILE A 59 2.71 6.50 -2.86
N ALA A 60 2.59 7.68 -2.26
CA ALA A 60 1.59 7.96 -1.24
C ALA A 60 0.16 7.72 -1.77
N LEU A 61 -0.12 8.16 -2.99
CA LEU A 61 -1.41 7.96 -3.65
C LEU A 61 -1.67 6.47 -3.94
N LEU A 62 -0.66 5.75 -4.45
CA LEU A 62 -0.76 4.31 -4.72
C LEU A 62 -1.02 3.53 -3.42
N ARG A 63 -0.31 3.86 -2.34
CA ARG A 63 -0.54 3.27 -1.01
C ARG A 63 -1.96 3.52 -0.49
N HIS A 64 -2.45 4.73 -0.67
CA HIS A 64 -3.83 5.05 -0.28
C HIS A 64 -4.87 4.27 -1.10
N ARG A 65 -4.65 4.14 -2.41
CA ARG A 65 -5.61 3.48 -3.31
C ARG A 65 -5.50 1.96 -3.28
N PHE A 66 -4.30 1.41 -3.19
CA PHE A 66 -3.99 -0.03 -3.22
C PHE A 66 -3.23 -0.43 -1.95
N ALA A 67 -3.88 -0.31 -0.80
CA ALA A 67 -3.28 -0.66 0.48
C ALA A 67 -2.80 -2.12 0.49
N GLY A 68 -1.54 -2.32 0.91
CA GLY A 68 -0.92 -3.65 1.00
C GLY A 68 -0.43 -4.24 -0.33
N LEU A 69 -0.62 -3.55 -1.46
CA LEU A 69 -0.06 -3.98 -2.74
C LEU A 69 1.46 -3.74 -2.75
N PRO A 70 2.30 -4.75 -3.08
CA PRO A 70 3.74 -4.54 -3.21
C PRO A 70 4.07 -3.47 -4.24
N LEU A 71 4.95 -2.53 -3.86
CA LEU A 71 5.47 -1.46 -4.71
C LEU A 71 6.95 -1.67 -4.96
N LEU A 72 7.33 -1.94 -6.21
CA LEU A 72 8.71 -2.09 -6.64
C LEU A 72 9.13 -0.84 -7.43
N LEU A 73 10.23 -0.22 -7.00
CA LEU A 73 10.77 0.96 -7.65
C LEU A 73 11.81 0.56 -8.70
N ASP A 74 11.64 1.05 -9.93
CA ASP A 74 12.62 0.87 -11.00
C ASP A 74 13.69 1.97 -10.91
N LEU A 75 14.88 1.62 -10.44
CA LEU A 75 16.02 2.51 -10.33
C LEU A 75 16.91 2.41 -11.59
N VAL A 76 17.27 3.55 -12.15
CA VAL A 76 18.15 3.61 -13.33
C VAL A 76 19.62 3.47 -12.92
N VAL A 77 20.00 4.03 -11.77
CA VAL A 77 21.37 4.06 -11.29
C VAL A 77 21.46 3.39 -9.93
N ASP A 78 22.46 2.52 -9.78
CA ASP A 78 22.81 1.92 -8.49
C ASP A 78 23.87 2.80 -7.80
N SER A 79 23.43 3.63 -6.87
CA SER A 79 24.30 4.45 -6.03
C SER A 79 23.84 4.41 -4.57
N VAL A 80 24.75 4.77 -3.66
CA VAL A 80 24.42 4.87 -2.23
C VAL A 80 23.31 5.89 -2.00
N ASP A 81 23.34 7.02 -2.73
CA ASP A 81 22.34 8.07 -2.60
C ASP A 81 20.99 7.62 -3.12
N ALA A 82 20.93 6.95 -4.29
CA ALA A 82 19.69 6.41 -4.84
C ALA A 82 19.06 5.36 -3.91
N ARG A 83 19.88 4.54 -3.25
CA ARG A 83 19.39 3.57 -2.25
C ARG A 83 18.91 4.25 -0.96
N ALA A 84 19.60 5.33 -0.53
CA ALA A 84 19.16 6.10 0.62
C ALA A 84 17.83 6.82 0.36
N GLU A 85 17.67 7.42 -0.83
CA GLU A 85 16.40 8.00 -1.28
C GLU A 85 15.30 6.93 -1.35
N PHE A 86 15.60 5.75 -1.89
CA PHE A 86 14.65 4.65 -1.94
C PHE A 86 14.07 4.33 -0.55
N LEU A 87 14.89 4.24 0.49
CA LEU A 87 14.43 3.92 1.85
C LEU A 87 13.41 4.95 2.39
N GLN A 88 13.43 6.18 1.88
CA GLN A 88 12.51 7.25 2.28
C GLN A 88 11.22 7.28 1.45
N THR A 89 11.17 6.59 0.31
CA THR A 89 10.02 6.66 -0.60
C THR A 89 8.79 5.91 -0.11
N GLY A 90 8.97 4.92 0.76
CA GLY A 90 7.90 4.01 1.19
C GLY A 90 7.57 2.88 0.18
N ALA A 91 8.43 2.64 -0.81
CA ALA A 91 8.37 1.44 -1.64
C ALA A 91 8.87 0.21 -0.86
N ASP A 92 8.43 -1.00 -1.26
CA ASP A 92 8.78 -2.25 -0.56
C ASP A 92 10.09 -2.84 -1.03
N ASP A 93 10.43 -2.64 -2.30
CA ASP A 93 11.65 -3.15 -2.91
C ASP A 93 12.01 -2.29 -4.13
N PHE A 94 13.22 -2.47 -4.65
CA PHE A 94 13.67 -1.82 -5.88
C PHE A 94 14.24 -2.83 -6.85
N TRP A 95 14.22 -2.47 -8.12
CA TRP A 95 14.87 -3.20 -9.20
C TRP A 95 15.72 -2.22 -10.03
N LEU A 96 16.84 -2.72 -10.54
CA LEU A 96 17.72 -1.91 -11.37
C LEU A 96 17.42 -2.17 -12.85
N SER A 97 17.05 -1.13 -13.60
CA SER A 97 16.71 -1.21 -15.04
C SER A 97 17.78 -1.91 -15.90
N GLY A 98 19.05 -1.85 -15.48
CA GLY A 98 20.16 -2.56 -16.13
C GLY A 98 20.35 -4.01 -15.72
N SER A 99 19.61 -4.50 -14.72
CA SER A 99 19.71 -5.89 -14.26
C SER A 99 19.00 -6.88 -15.17
N ALA A 100 19.33 -8.17 -15.03
CA ALA A 100 18.65 -9.21 -15.79
C ALA A 100 17.13 -9.19 -15.51
N PRO A 101 16.27 -9.36 -16.54
CA PRO A 101 14.81 -9.41 -16.37
C PRO A 101 14.35 -10.47 -15.37
N SER A 102 15.11 -11.55 -15.20
CA SER A 102 14.88 -12.60 -14.22
C SER A 102 14.93 -12.09 -12.77
N ASP A 103 15.71 -11.05 -12.48
CA ASP A 103 15.79 -10.46 -11.14
C ASP A 103 14.44 -9.78 -10.79
N LEU A 104 13.90 -8.96 -11.68
CA LEU A 104 12.57 -8.37 -11.49
C LEU A 104 11.49 -9.44 -11.27
N LEU A 105 11.48 -10.49 -12.11
CA LEU A 105 10.50 -11.57 -12.00
C LEU A 105 10.62 -12.34 -10.68
N MET A 106 11.85 -12.56 -10.21
CA MET A 106 12.10 -13.19 -8.91
C MET A 106 11.57 -12.33 -7.76
N ARG A 107 11.84 -11.03 -7.77
CA ARG A 107 11.35 -10.06 -6.78
C ARG A 107 9.82 -10.00 -6.78
N LEU A 108 9.19 -9.88 -7.96
CA LEU A 108 7.74 -9.92 -8.08
C LEU A 108 7.15 -11.20 -7.48
N ARG A 109 7.70 -12.37 -7.82
CA ARG A 109 7.25 -13.66 -7.25
C ARG A 109 7.42 -13.72 -5.74
N LEU A 110 8.55 -13.23 -5.22
CA LEU A 110 8.81 -13.17 -3.78
C LEU A 110 7.75 -12.33 -3.07
N HIS A 111 7.52 -11.09 -3.54
CA HIS A 111 6.56 -10.18 -2.93
C HIS A 111 5.12 -10.68 -3.07
N CYS A 112 4.73 -11.22 -4.23
CA CYS A 112 3.42 -11.84 -4.40
C CYS A 112 3.22 -13.03 -3.45
N THR A 113 4.26 -13.87 -3.27
CA THR A 113 4.20 -15.01 -2.35
C THR A 113 4.13 -14.54 -0.90
N LEU A 114 4.88 -13.51 -0.52
CA LEU A 114 4.84 -12.94 0.83
C LEU A 114 3.50 -12.28 1.11
N SER A 115 2.92 -11.58 0.15
CA SER A 115 1.58 -10.98 0.27
C SER A 115 0.48 -12.03 0.38
N GLN A 116 0.62 -13.17 -0.27
CA GLN A 116 -0.32 -14.30 -0.14
C GLN A 116 -0.12 -15.09 1.17
N ARG A 117 1.12 -15.18 1.68
CA ARG A 117 1.43 -15.83 2.96
C ARG A 117 1.12 -14.95 4.17
N GLN A 118 1.11 -13.67 3.99
CA GLN A 118 0.41 -12.78 4.90
C GLN A 118 -1.08 -12.94 4.55
N PRO A 119 -1.87 -13.72 5.36
CA PRO A 119 -3.32 -13.58 5.33
C PRO A 119 -3.52 -12.09 5.54
N SER A 120 -4.04 -11.39 4.49
CA SER A 120 -4.18 -9.93 4.47
C SER A 120 -3.62 -9.41 5.77
N ARG A 121 -2.38 -8.85 5.83
CA ARG A 121 -2.14 -8.09 7.03
C ARG A 121 -3.41 -7.27 7.10
N PRO A 122 -4.32 -7.55 7.97
CA PRO A 122 -5.08 -6.47 8.49
C PRO A 122 -3.93 -5.57 8.87
N SER A 123 -3.81 -4.37 8.29
CA SER A 123 -2.91 -3.41 8.86
C SER A 123 -3.19 -3.64 10.33
N LEU A 124 -2.21 -4.26 11.04
CA LEU A 124 -2.46 -5.06 12.27
C LEU A 124 -3.16 -4.22 13.29
N LEU A 125 -3.68 -3.10 12.85
CA LEU A 125 -4.26 -2.05 13.62
C LEU A 125 -5.33 -1.23 12.87
N GLN A 126 -5.75 -1.53 11.63
CA GLN A 126 -6.96 -0.86 11.14
C GLN A 126 -8.18 -1.46 11.82
N LEU A 127 -8.65 -0.76 12.84
CA LEU A 127 -9.92 -1.06 13.45
C LEU A 127 -11.01 -0.50 12.54
N LYS A 128 -11.88 -1.37 12.05
CA LYS A 128 -13.01 -1.01 11.18
C LYS A 128 -14.32 -1.26 11.90
N ASN A 129 -15.21 -0.29 11.83
CA ASN A 129 -16.59 -0.44 12.21
C ASN A 129 -17.44 0.30 11.18
N ASP A 130 -18.12 -0.47 10.34
CA ASP A 130 -18.95 0.02 9.23
C ASP A 130 -18.14 0.89 8.25
N ASP A 131 -18.46 2.18 8.14
CA ASP A 131 -17.76 3.17 7.30
C ASP A 131 -16.57 3.85 7.99
N LEU A 132 -16.34 3.55 9.28
CA LEU A 132 -15.26 4.11 10.09
C LEU A 132 -14.02 3.22 10.03
N CYS A 133 -12.87 3.82 9.75
CA CYS A 133 -11.56 3.16 9.69
C CYS A 133 -10.56 3.97 10.52
N LEU A 134 -9.86 3.31 11.46
CA LEU A 134 -8.84 3.90 12.30
C LEU A 134 -7.55 3.10 12.16
N ASP A 135 -6.44 3.78 11.85
CA ASP A 135 -5.09 3.22 11.84
C ASP A 135 -4.28 3.74 13.04
N PRO A 136 -4.02 2.89 14.04
CA PRO A 136 -3.26 3.31 15.22
C PRO A 136 -1.79 3.61 14.94
N SER A 137 -1.21 3.07 13.87
CA SER A 137 0.20 3.26 13.54
C SER A 137 0.46 4.64 12.94
N THR A 138 -0.44 5.12 12.08
CA THR A 138 -0.37 6.46 11.46
C THR A 138 -1.15 7.51 12.24
N ARG A 139 -1.99 7.08 13.21
CA ARG A 139 -2.95 7.88 13.96
C ARG A 139 -3.99 8.56 13.07
N GLU A 140 -4.27 7.98 11.93
CA GLU A 140 -5.24 8.48 10.97
C GLU A 140 -6.59 7.82 11.15
N VAL A 141 -7.65 8.60 10.93
CA VAL A 141 -9.03 8.15 11.04
C VAL A 141 -9.81 8.63 9.81
N TRP A 142 -10.60 7.71 9.24
CA TRP A 142 -11.47 8.04 8.11
C TRP A 142 -12.88 7.54 8.37
N ARG A 143 -13.85 8.29 7.89
CA ARG A 143 -15.25 7.88 7.86
C ARG A 143 -15.83 8.12 6.47
N GLY A 144 -16.38 7.06 5.85
CA GLY A 144 -16.91 7.14 4.49
C GLY A 144 -15.88 7.66 3.46
N GLY A 145 -14.58 7.34 3.65
CA GLY A 145 -13.49 7.83 2.79
C GLY A 145 -13.03 9.27 3.05
N ARG A 146 -13.61 9.96 4.04
CA ARG A 146 -13.20 11.31 4.44
C ARG A 146 -12.32 11.23 5.69
N ALA A 147 -11.14 11.85 5.63
CA ALA A 147 -10.25 11.96 6.79
C ALA A 147 -10.91 12.80 7.90
N LEU A 148 -10.75 12.34 9.15
CA LEU A 148 -11.19 13.04 10.34
C LEU A 148 -9.96 13.55 11.10
N ASP A 149 -9.95 14.82 11.42
CA ASP A 149 -8.91 15.45 12.24
C ASP A 149 -9.35 15.38 13.71
N LEU A 150 -8.73 14.42 14.43
CA LEU A 150 -9.04 14.17 15.84
C LEU A 150 -7.88 14.63 16.72
N THR A 151 -8.21 15.21 17.86
CA THR A 151 -7.24 15.45 18.93
C THR A 151 -6.72 14.12 19.48
N THR A 152 -5.57 14.14 20.14
CA THR A 152 -4.97 12.95 20.76
C THR A 152 -5.95 12.20 21.68
N ARG A 153 -6.74 12.92 22.45
CA ARG A 153 -7.72 12.32 23.39
C ARG A 153 -8.91 11.71 22.67
N GLU A 154 -9.42 12.37 21.66
CA GLU A 154 -10.50 11.83 20.81
C GLU A 154 -10.07 10.58 20.08
N PHE A 155 -8.84 10.58 19.54
CA PHE A 155 -8.25 9.42 18.90
C PHE A 155 -8.13 8.25 19.90
N MET A 156 -7.58 8.45 21.09
CA MET A 156 -7.44 7.40 22.10
C MET A 156 -8.79 6.87 22.58
N LEU A 157 -9.79 7.73 22.73
CA LEU A 157 -11.15 7.31 23.07
C LEU A 157 -11.74 6.42 21.98
N LEU A 158 -11.64 6.85 20.72
CA LEU A 158 -12.14 6.09 19.58
C LEU A 158 -11.42 4.74 19.44
N LEU A 159 -10.11 4.73 19.59
CA LEU A 159 -9.27 3.51 19.59
C LEU A 159 -9.74 2.53 20.66
N THR A 160 -9.94 3.00 21.90
CA THR A 160 -10.41 2.18 23.02
C THR A 160 -11.79 1.58 22.72
N LEU A 161 -12.72 2.37 22.21
CA LEU A 161 -14.07 1.90 21.87
C LEU A 161 -14.05 0.85 20.75
N LEU A 162 -13.23 1.04 19.72
CA LEU A 162 -13.09 0.09 18.61
C LEU A 162 -12.40 -1.21 19.06
N GLN A 163 -11.43 -1.15 19.96
CA GLN A 163 -10.79 -2.35 20.51
C GLN A 163 -11.71 -3.19 21.39
N GLN A 164 -12.67 -2.55 22.03
CA GLN A 164 -13.66 -3.19 22.93
C GLN A 164 -15.05 -3.32 22.27
N GLN A 165 -15.07 -3.40 20.95
CA GLN A 165 -16.31 -3.51 20.19
C GLN A 165 -17.20 -4.66 20.69
N GLY A 166 -18.47 -4.37 20.87
CA GLY A 166 -19.43 -5.33 21.43
C GLY A 166 -19.45 -5.45 22.96
N ARG A 167 -18.63 -4.65 23.68
CA ARG A 167 -18.66 -4.59 25.15
C ARG A 167 -19.10 -3.20 25.63
N VAL A 168 -19.89 -3.20 26.68
CA VAL A 168 -20.27 -1.96 27.37
C VAL A 168 -19.13 -1.59 28.33
N LEU A 169 -18.58 -0.38 28.15
CA LEU A 169 -17.54 0.16 29.03
C LEU A 169 -18.15 1.16 30.02
N SER A 170 -17.76 1.08 31.30
CA SER A 170 -18.15 2.07 32.26
C SER A 170 -17.34 3.37 32.09
N ARG A 171 -17.87 4.46 32.65
CA ARG A 171 -17.17 5.77 32.62
C ARG A 171 -15.80 5.68 33.28
N GLU A 172 -15.68 4.95 34.39
CA GLU A 172 -14.43 4.75 35.13
C GLU A 172 -13.41 4.00 34.26
N GLN A 173 -13.83 2.97 33.55
CA GLN A 173 -12.97 2.20 32.63
C GLN A 173 -12.46 3.08 31.49
N LEU A 174 -13.31 3.90 30.88
CA LEU A 174 -12.91 4.85 29.83
C LEU A 174 -11.92 5.89 30.37
N LEU A 175 -12.18 6.45 31.58
CA LEU A 175 -11.27 7.40 32.19
C LEU A 175 -9.90 6.79 32.49
N GLN A 176 -9.84 5.55 32.95
CA GLN A 176 -8.59 4.85 33.20
C GLN A 176 -7.78 4.58 31.91
N GLN A 177 -8.45 4.25 30.80
CA GLN A 177 -7.77 3.87 29.56
C GLN A 177 -7.38 5.05 28.68
N VAL A 178 -8.10 6.17 28.75
CA VAL A 178 -7.91 7.31 27.86
C VAL A 178 -7.23 8.50 28.54
N TRP A 179 -7.38 8.66 29.86
CA TRP A 179 -6.91 9.81 30.64
C TRP A 179 -5.91 9.44 31.73
N GLN A 180 -5.28 8.27 31.68
CA GLN A 180 -4.12 8.03 32.56
C GLN A 180 -2.96 8.89 32.03
N ASP A 181 -2.58 9.89 32.85
CA ASP A 181 -1.33 10.65 32.72
C ASP A 181 -0.15 9.78 33.12
#